data_6d9d888de0ccf2019dab21b56365c241
#
_entry.id   6d9d888de0ccf2019dab21b56365c241
#
_cell.length_a   1.000
_cell.length_b   1.000
_cell.length_c   1.000
_cell.angle_alpha   90.00
_cell.angle_beta   90.00
_cell.angle_gamma   90.00
#
_symmetry.space_group_name_H-M   'P 1'
#
loop_
_entity.id
_entity.type
_entity.pdbx_description
1 polymer ?
#
loop_
_entity_poly.entity_id
_entity_poly.type
_entity_poly.pdbx_seq_one_letter_code
_entity_poly.pdbx_strand_id
1 'polypeptide(L)'
;QDDVDDVGALAVACALAQAGVGRIVLVDPEPLSWPNVGRHPLGATDVGRNKAEALSQRLQADYPHLLIEHRACTLHHLISHHADLLAEANLIVAATGNWVAESALNRWHLHQGRVRPILYGWTEAHACAGHAVVVGKIDGCLQCHIGRTGAPDLTVVEWPDGGDANHEEPACGAHYQPYGPVELAYVTAMIAEVALDSILRPPEQAF
;
A
#
# COMPACT_ATOMS: atom_id res chain seq x y z
N GLN A 1 16.60 9.63 -5.57
CA GLN A 1 15.21 9.27 -5.88
C GLN A 1 14.94 8.07 -5.01
N ASP A 2 14.32 8.35 -3.86
CA ASP A 2 14.25 7.45 -2.73
C ASP A 2 13.24 6.35 -3.07
N ASP A 3 13.73 5.12 -3.20
CA ASP A 3 12.92 3.91 -3.21
C ASP A 3 12.28 3.76 -1.81
N VAL A 4 11.24 4.53 -1.56
CA VAL A 4 10.36 4.28 -0.43
C VAL A 4 9.56 3.04 -0.78
N ASP A 5 9.84 1.99 -0.07
CA ASP A 5 9.46 0.62 -0.36
C ASP A 5 7.96 0.38 -0.44
N ASP A 6 7.48 0.17 -1.65
CA ASP A 6 6.13 -0.28 -1.99
C ASP A 6 5.95 -1.80 -1.75
N VAL A 7 6.39 -2.28 -0.59
CA VAL A 7 6.28 -3.71 -0.27
C VAL A 7 4.95 -4.06 0.40
N GLY A 8 4.28 -3.06 0.97
CA GLY A 8 3.10 -3.27 1.80
C GLY A 8 1.86 -3.71 1.02
N ALA A 9 1.48 -3.01 -0.05
CA ALA A 9 0.22 -3.25 -0.75
C ALA A 9 0.13 -4.65 -1.38
N LEU A 10 1.21 -5.13 -2.01
CA LEU A 10 1.22 -6.44 -2.64
C LEU A 10 1.23 -7.59 -1.62
N ALA A 11 1.85 -7.41 -0.46
CA ALA A 11 1.77 -8.37 0.64
C ALA A 11 0.35 -8.42 1.25
N VAL A 12 -0.32 -7.28 1.38
CA VAL A 12 -1.75 -7.21 1.77
C VAL A 12 -2.61 -7.96 0.76
N ALA A 13 -2.36 -7.81 -0.55
CA ALA A 13 -3.11 -8.54 -1.57
C ALA A 13 -3.00 -10.06 -1.44
N CYS A 14 -1.83 -10.59 -1.03
CA CYS A 14 -1.68 -12.02 -0.73
C CYS A 14 -2.58 -12.45 0.43
N ALA A 15 -2.63 -11.68 1.51
CA ALA A 15 -3.48 -11.98 2.66
C ALA A 15 -4.97 -11.92 2.28
N LEU A 16 -5.39 -10.95 1.48
CA LEU A 16 -6.76 -10.82 1.00
C LEU A 16 -7.16 -11.98 0.06
N ALA A 17 -6.24 -12.43 -0.80
CA ALA A 17 -6.45 -13.61 -1.64
C ALA A 17 -6.67 -14.87 -0.79
N GLN A 18 -5.84 -15.08 0.24
CA GLN A 18 -6.00 -16.19 1.19
C GLN A 18 -7.32 -16.12 1.97
N ALA A 19 -7.77 -14.91 2.29
CA ALA A 19 -9.05 -14.69 2.98
C ALA A 19 -10.28 -14.87 2.06
N GLY A 20 -10.09 -15.10 0.77
CA GLY A 20 -11.19 -15.40 -0.16
C GLY A 20 -11.87 -14.18 -0.77
N VAL A 21 -11.17 -13.04 -0.87
CA VAL A 21 -11.68 -11.89 -1.63
C VAL A 21 -11.87 -12.28 -3.10
N GLY A 22 -13.04 -12.06 -3.65
CA GLY A 22 -13.44 -12.62 -4.96
C GLY A 22 -12.80 -11.95 -6.17
N ARG A 23 -12.43 -10.66 -6.10
CA ARG A 23 -11.74 -9.94 -7.17
C ARG A 23 -10.68 -9.00 -6.61
N ILE A 24 -9.48 -9.04 -7.21
CA ILE A 24 -8.35 -8.18 -6.84
C ILE A 24 -7.78 -7.57 -8.12
N VAL A 25 -7.56 -6.26 -8.12
CA VAL A 25 -6.82 -5.56 -9.17
C VAL A 25 -5.52 -5.03 -8.57
N LEU A 26 -4.39 -5.52 -9.05
CA LEU A 26 -3.05 -5.10 -8.63
C LEU A 26 -2.55 -3.97 -9.52
N VAL A 27 -2.04 -2.92 -8.92
CA VAL A 27 -1.50 -1.76 -9.67
C VAL A 27 -0.10 -1.45 -9.14
N ASP A 28 0.90 -1.60 -9.99
CA ASP A 28 2.29 -1.30 -9.67
C ASP A 28 3.08 -1.04 -10.96
N PRO A 29 3.77 0.11 -11.09
CA PRO A 29 4.56 0.41 -12.28
C PRO A 29 5.90 -0.32 -12.32
N GLU A 30 6.39 -0.83 -11.19
CA GLU A 30 7.79 -1.18 -11.02
C GLU A 30 8.11 -2.64 -11.33
N PRO A 31 9.32 -2.90 -11.86
CA PRO A 31 9.88 -4.24 -11.87
C PRO A 31 10.40 -4.63 -10.49
N LEU A 32 10.34 -5.91 -10.17
CA LEU A 32 10.97 -6.45 -8.97
C LEU A 32 12.50 -6.31 -9.07
N SER A 33 13.11 -5.77 -8.05
CA SER A 33 14.56 -5.61 -7.94
C SER A 33 15.15 -6.54 -6.86
N TRP A 34 16.45 -6.78 -6.91
CA TRP A 34 17.15 -7.61 -5.90
C TRP A 34 16.95 -7.13 -4.45
N PRO A 35 17.03 -5.81 -4.14
CA PRO A 35 16.76 -5.31 -2.80
C PRO A 35 15.36 -5.63 -2.26
N ASN A 36 14.38 -5.81 -3.14
CA ASN A 36 13.02 -6.12 -2.73
C ASN A 36 12.83 -7.59 -2.31
N VAL A 37 13.62 -8.53 -2.86
CA VAL A 37 13.40 -10.00 -2.72
C VAL A 37 13.29 -10.45 -1.27
N GLY A 38 14.03 -9.83 -0.36
CA GLY A 38 14.04 -10.22 1.06
C GLY A 38 12.76 -9.90 1.83
N ARG A 39 11.90 -9.04 1.29
CA ARG A 39 10.68 -8.55 1.97
C ARG A 39 9.44 -8.49 1.06
N HIS A 40 9.57 -8.94 -0.18
CA HIS A 40 8.47 -9.00 -1.15
C HIS A 40 7.89 -10.43 -1.23
N PRO A 41 6.58 -10.61 -1.51
CA PRO A 41 5.99 -11.94 -1.71
C PRO A 41 6.62 -12.73 -2.86
N LEU A 42 7.11 -12.01 -3.90
CA LEU A 42 7.82 -12.60 -5.03
C LEU A 42 9.27 -12.93 -4.66
N GLY A 43 9.87 -13.88 -5.38
CA GLY A 43 11.22 -14.34 -5.15
C GLY A 43 12.21 -13.98 -6.25
N ALA A 44 13.43 -14.48 -6.13
CA ALA A 44 14.54 -14.22 -7.06
C ALA A 44 14.22 -14.57 -8.52
N THR A 45 13.34 -15.53 -8.76
CA THR A 45 12.91 -15.95 -10.11
C THR A 45 12.09 -14.88 -10.84
N ASP A 46 11.55 -13.91 -10.11
CA ASP A 46 10.72 -12.85 -10.66
C ASP A 46 11.46 -11.52 -10.83
N VAL A 47 12.73 -11.46 -10.45
CA VAL A 47 13.55 -10.25 -10.63
C VAL A 47 13.56 -9.79 -12.08
N GLY A 48 13.31 -8.50 -12.29
CA GLY A 48 13.16 -7.86 -13.60
C GLY A 48 11.75 -7.92 -14.19
N ARG A 49 10.84 -8.70 -13.63
CA ARG A 49 9.43 -8.71 -14.04
C ARG A 49 8.65 -7.61 -13.32
N ASN A 50 7.59 -7.08 -13.94
CA ASN A 50 6.70 -6.16 -13.25
C ASN A 50 6.07 -6.85 -12.02
N LYS A 51 6.07 -6.15 -10.88
CA LYS A 51 5.61 -6.69 -9.59
C LYS A 51 4.14 -7.11 -9.62
N ALA A 52 3.26 -6.25 -10.14
CA ALA A 52 1.82 -6.53 -10.21
C ALA A 52 1.52 -7.69 -11.17
N GLU A 53 2.18 -7.75 -12.33
CA GLU A 53 2.02 -8.84 -13.28
C GLU A 53 2.48 -10.18 -12.69
N ALA A 54 3.69 -10.23 -12.14
CA ALA A 54 4.25 -11.46 -11.60
C ALA A 54 3.41 -11.99 -10.44
N LEU A 55 2.97 -11.10 -9.55
CA LEU A 55 2.13 -11.49 -8.43
C LEU A 55 0.73 -11.94 -8.88
N SER A 56 0.13 -11.27 -9.87
CA SER A 56 -1.18 -11.68 -10.38
C SER A 56 -1.14 -13.09 -10.95
N GLN A 57 -0.10 -13.44 -11.69
CA GLN A 57 0.08 -14.78 -12.25
C GLN A 57 0.25 -15.84 -11.14
N ARG A 58 1.01 -15.54 -10.10
CA ARG A 58 1.20 -16.42 -8.97
C ARG A 58 -0.11 -16.65 -8.20
N LEU A 59 -0.79 -15.56 -7.85
CA LEU A 59 -2.06 -15.66 -7.12
C LEU A 59 -3.15 -16.36 -7.94
N GLN A 60 -3.19 -16.14 -9.26
CA GLN A 60 -4.11 -16.87 -10.13
C GLN A 60 -3.82 -18.37 -10.18
N ALA A 61 -2.55 -18.77 -10.09
CA ALA A 61 -2.18 -20.20 -10.03
C ALA A 61 -2.54 -20.83 -8.66
N ASP A 62 -2.28 -20.09 -7.58
CA ASP A 62 -2.54 -20.55 -6.21
C ASP A 62 -4.05 -20.54 -5.86
N TYR A 63 -4.80 -19.59 -6.41
CA TYR A 63 -6.23 -19.36 -6.15
C TYR A 63 -7.02 -19.23 -7.46
N PRO A 64 -7.23 -20.33 -8.23
CA PRO A 64 -7.81 -20.27 -9.58
C PRO A 64 -9.27 -19.79 -9.61
N HIS A 65 -9.95 -19.76 -8.47
CA HIS A 65 -11.32 -19.25 -8.34
C HIS A 65 -11.41 -17.73 -8.18
N LEU A 66 -10.28 -17.04 -7.92
CA LEU A 66 -10.23 -15.58 -7.80
C LEU A 66 -10.14 -14.92 -9.19
N LEU A 67 -10.78 -13.77 -9.32
CA LEU A 67 -10.57 -12.88 -10.45
C LEU A 67 -9.43 -11.91 -10.13
N ILE A 68 -8.26 -12.15 -10.70
CA ILE A 68 -7.08 -11.31 -10.47
C ILE A 68 -6.67 -10.64 -11.75
N GLU A 69 -6.62 -9.31 -11.71
CA GLU A 69 -6.15 -8.47 -12.81
C GLU A 69 -4.91 -7.66 -12.36
N HIS A 70 -4.15 -7.18 -13.31
CA HIS A 70 -3.02 -6.29 -13.02
C HIS A 70 -2.98 -5.10 -13.98
N ARG A 71 -2.34 -4.02 -13.53
CA ARG A 71 -2.02 -2.85 -14.34
C ARG A 71 -0.57 -2.43 -14.02
N ALA A 72 0.31 -2.57 -14.98
CA ALA A 72 1.71 -2.13 -14.90
C ALA A 72 1.80 -0.62 -15.17
N CYS A 73 1.21 0.19 -14.31
CA CYS A 73 1.16 1.64 -14.48
C CYS A 73 1.19 2.39 -13.16
N THR A 74 1.54 3.66 -13.24
CA THR A 74 1.51 4.55 -12.07
C THR A 74 0.07 4.84 -11.65
N LEU A 75 -0.12 5.19 -10.38
CA LEU A 75 -1.43 5.61 -9.87
C LEU A 75 -1.96 6.86 -10.61
N HIS A 76 -1.09 7.78 -11.00
CA HIS A 76 -1.48 8.94 -11.82
C HIS A 76 -2.05 8.52 -13.18
N HIS A 77 -1.42 7.55 -13.84
CA HIS A 77 -1.94 6.99 -15.10
C HIS A 77 -3.28 6.29 -14.89
N LEU A 78 -3.41 5.51 -13.81
CA LEU A 78 -4.67 4.84 -13.46
C LEU A 78 -5.81 5.84 -13.27
N ILE A 79 -5.58 6.90 -12.48
CA ILE A 79 -6.59 7.96 -12.25
C ILE A 79 -7.00 8.65 -13.56
N SER A 80 -6.06 8.87 -14.47
CA SER A 80 -6.31 9.60 -15.72
C SER A 80 -6.98 8.78 -16.81
N HIS A 81 -6.74 7.45 -16.85
CA HIS A 81 -7.15 6.61 -17.99
C HIS A 81 -8.03 5.42 -17.58
N HIS A 82 -8.07 5.06 -16.31
CA HIS A 82 -8.77 3.88 -15.78
C HIS A 82 -9.50 4.18 -14.47
N ALA A 83 -10.03 5.40 -14.33
CA ALA A 83 -10.74 5.83 -13.12
C ALA A 83 -12.00 4.98 -12.82
N ASP A 84 -12.55 4.33 -13.82
CA ASP A 84 -13.63 3.36 -13.72
C ASP A 84 -13.28 2.20 -12.78
N LEU A 85 -12.05 1.67 -12.86
CA LEU A 85 -11.59 0.61 -11.97
C LEU A 85 -11.62 1.03 -10.50
N LEU A 86 -11.23 2.29 -10.23
CA LEU A 86 -11.29 2.84 -8.86
C LEU A 86 -12.74 3.05 -8.41
N ALA A 87 -13.60 3.52 -9.31
CA ALA A 87 -15.01 3.77 -9.01
C ALA A 87 -15.82 2.47 -8.79
N GLU A 88 -15.43 1.37 -9.42
CA GLU A 88 -16.07 0.05 -9.28
C GLU A 88 -15.59 -0.72 -8.04
N ALA A 89 -14.43 -0.41 -7.49
CA ALA A 89 -13.87 -1.11 -6.34
C ALA A 89 -14.77 -0.98 -5.10
N ASN A 90 -14.92 -2.04 -4.31
CA ASN A 90 -15.56 -1.98 -3.01
C ASN A 90 -14.67 -1.30 -1.97
N LEU A 91 -13.36 -1.49 -2.10
CA LEU A 91 -12.32 -0.89 -1.28
C LEU A 91 -11.09 -0.64 -2.15
N ILE A 92 -10.45 0.51 -1.98
CA ILE A 92 -9.14 0.80 -2.55
C ILE A 92 -8.13 0.70 -1.40
N VAL A 93 -7.06 -0.08 -1.59
CA VAL A 93 -5.95 -0.15 -0.62
C VAL A 93 -4.74 0.56 -1.23
N ALA A 94 -4.28 1.60 -0.58
CA ALA A 94 -3.11 2.38 -0.96
C ALA A 94 -2.06 2.30 0.17
N ALA A 95 -0.99 1.55 -0.09
CA ALA A 95 0.15 1.42 0.81
C ALA A 95 1.43 1.57 -0.03
N THR A 96 1.52 2.70 -0.75
CA THR A 96 2.54 2.95 -1.77
C THR A 96 3.81 3.57 -1.19
N GLY A 97 3.74 4.08 0.04
CA GLY A 97 4.82 4.87 0.62
C GLY A 97 5.16 6.16 -0.18
N ASN A 98 4.37 6.47 -1.20
CA ASN A 98 4.59 7.62 -2.07
C ASN A 98 3.53 8.70 -1.84
N TRP A 99 3.91 9.72 -1.08
CA TRP A 99 3.02 10.84 -0.75
C TRP A 99 2.41 11.52 -1.97
N VAL A 100 3.17 11.68 -3.05
CA VAL A 100 2.67 12.35 -4.27
C VAL A 100 1.54 11.54 -4.89
N ALA A 101 1.70 10.22 -4.97
CA ALA A 101 0.70 9.31 -5.50
C ALA A 101 -0.54 9.27 -4.59
N GLU A 102 -0.36 9.10 -3.29
CA GLU A 102 -1.47 9.01 -2.32
C GLU A 102 -2.22 10.33 -2.18
N SER A 103 -1.51 11.48 -2.22
CA SER A 103 -2.12 12.80 -2.26
C SER A 103 -2.95 13.00 -3.54
N ALA A 104 -2.50 12.49 -4.69
CA ALA A 104 -3.28 12.53 -5.93
C ALA A 104 -4.55 11.67 -5.83
N LEU A 105 -4.45 10.46 -5.25
CA LEU A 105 -5.58 9.59 -5.00
C LEU A 105 -6.59 10.24 -4.04
N ASN A 106 -6.12 10.85 -2.96
CA ASN A 106 -6.96 11.56 -2.01
C ASN A 106 -7.73 12.72 -2.68
N ARG A 107 -7.06 13.51 -3.52
CA ARG A 107 -7.73 14.58 -4.29
C ARG A 107 -8.78 14.03 -5.24
N TRP A 108 -8.45 12.97 -5.99
CA TRP A 108 -9.41 12.28 -6.85
C TRP A 108 -10.62 11.82 -6.05
N HIS A 109 -10.42 11.17 -4.92
CA HIS A 109 -11.47 10.68 -4.03
C HIS A 109 -12.43 11.80 -3.57
N LEU A 110 -11.86 12.94 -3.15
CA LEU A 110 -12.64 14.11 -2.75
C LEU A 110 -13.49 14.66 -3.90
N HIS A 111 -12.92 14.75 -5.11
CA HIS A 111 -13.62 15.21 -6.31
C HIS A 111 -14.72 14.26 -6.77
N GLN A 112 -14.58 12.96 -6.54
CA GLN A 112 -15.61 11.96 -6.84
C GLN A 112 -16.70 11.84 -5.76
N GLY A 113 -16.72 12.74 -4.78
CA GLY A 113 -17.71 12.73 -3.71
C GLY A 113 -17.55 11.56 -2.74
N ARG A 114 -16.34 10.98 -2.64
CA ARG A 114 -16.00 9.91 -1.70
C ARG A 114 -16.86 8.66 -1.84
N VAL A 115 -17.14 8.26 -3.07
CA VAL A 115 -18.06 7.16 -3.38
C VAL A 115 -17.59 5.82 -2.82
N ARG A 116 -16.27 5.61 -2.76
CA ARG A 116 -15.66 4.35 -2.30
C ARG A 116 -14.67 4.60 -1.17
N PRO A 117 -14.62 3.75 -0.15
CA PRO A 117 -13.61 3.89 0.90
C PRO A 117 -12.21 3.62 0.34
N ILE A 118 -11.25 4.38 0.86
CA ILE A 118 -9.82 4.14 0.63
C ILE A 118 -9.18 3.84 1.97
N LEU A 119 -8.48 2.72 2.04
CA LEU A 119 -7.59 2.36 3.14
C LEU A 119 -6.17 2.77 2.77
N TYR A 120 -5.62 3.71 3.51
CA TYR A 120 -4.21 4.07 3.44
C TYR A 120 -3.42 3.34 4.52
N GLY A 121 -2.28 2.78 4.14
CA GLY A 121 -1.41 2.06 5.07
C GLY A 121 0.05 2.46 4.89
N TRP A 122 0.77 2.66 6.00
CA TRP A 122 2.21 2.92 5.97
C TRP A 122 2.88 2.41 7.24
N THR A 123 4.20 2.28 7.17
CA THR A 123 5.07 1.93 8.30
C THR A 123 5.75 3.18 8.85
N GLU A 124 6.02 3.20 10.14
CA GLU A 124 7.04 4.08 10.71
C GLU A 124 8.45 3.49 10.48
N ALA A 125 9.45 4.30 10.74
CA ALA A 125 10.84 3.90 10.58
C ALA A 125 11.12 2.53 11.21
N HIS A 126 11.93 1.72 10.53
CA HIS A 126 12.27 0.34 10.93
C HIS A 126 11.07 -0.61 11.03
N ALA A 127 9.92 -0.25 10.44
CA ALA A 127 8.65 -0.98 10.56
C ALA A 127 8.27 -1.33 12.02
N CYS A 128 8.71 -0.52 12.98
CA CYS A 128 8.42 -0.75 14.41
C CYS A 128 7.00 -0.36 14.81
N ALA A 129 6.31 0.39 13.98
CA ALA A 129 4.89 0.68 14.08
C ALA A 129 4.29 0.80 12.67
N GLY A 130 2.97 0.73 12.60
CA GLY A 130 2.24 0.88 11.34
C GLY A 130 0.93 1.61 11.54
N HIS A 131 0.42 2.17 10.46
CA HIS A 131 -0.82 2.90 10.42
C HIS A 131 -1.75 2.32 9.36
N ALA A 132 -3.05 2.32 9.66
CA ALA A 132 -4.11 1.95 8.74
C ALA A 132 -5.27 2.94 8.91
N VAL A 133 -5.52 3.77 7.90
CA VAL A 133 -6.51 4.83 7.94
C VAL A 133 -7.54 4.63 6.85
N VAL A 134 -8.80 4.41 7.23
CA VAL A 134 -9.92 4.30 6.29
C VAL A 134 -10.55 5.66 6.08
N VAL A 135 -10.52 6.14 4.86
CA VAL A 135 -11.18 7.39 4.45
C VAL A 135 -12.43 7.04 3.65
N GLY A 136 -13.61 7.35 4.19
CA GLY A 136 -14.90 7.07 3.58
C GLY A 136 -15.72 8.34 3.32
N LYS A 137 -17.04 8.22 3.35
CA LYS A 137 -17.99 9.34 3.12
C LYS A 137 -18.05 10.35 4.25
N ILE A 138 -17.70 9.95 5.47
CA ILE A 138 -17.80 10.75 6.66
C ILE A 138 -16.50 11.52 6.90
N ASP A 139 -16.55 12.55 7.68
CA ASP A 139 -15.54 13.56 7.98
C ASP A 139 -14.05 13.14 7.93
N GLY A 140 -13.24 14.04 7.37
CA GLY A 140 -11.81 13.86 7.24
C GLY A 140 -11.37 13.35 5.86
N CYS A 141 -10.08 13.42 5.62
CA CYS A 141 -9.41 12.88 4.43
C CYS A 141 -7.95 12.57 4.82
N LEU A 142 -7.19 11.95 3.94
CA LEU A 142 -5.79 11.63 4.23
C LEU A 142 -4.98 12.85 4.71
N GLN A 143 -5.20 14.02 4.13
CA GLN A 143 -4.55 15.27 4.55
C GLN A 143 -4.89 15.74 5.96
N CYS A 144 -5.94 15.21 6.58
CA CYS A 144 -6.24 15.49 7.99
C CYS A 144 -5.33 14.72 8.96
N HIS A 145 -4.58 13.76 8.45
CA HIS A 145 -3.69 12.88 9.23
C HIS A 145 -2.22 12.99 8.82
N ILE A 146 -1.98 13.61 7.67
CA ILE A 146 -0.64 13.75 7.10
C ILE A 146 -0.41 15.21 6.75
N GLY A 147 0.67 15.78 7.26
CA GLY A 147 1.07 17.15 7.01
C GLY A 147 1.36 17.45 5.54
N ARG A 148 1.51 18.72 5.20
CA ARG A 148 1.74 19.16 3.81
C ARG A 148 3.00 18.60 3.16
N THR A 149 3.94 18.15 3.95
CA THR A 149 5.22 17.54 3.51
C THR A 149 5.13 16.04 3.31
N GLY A 150 3.99 15.41 3.63
CA GLY A 150 3.83 13.96 3.60
C GLY A 150 4.24 13.25 4.89
N ALA A 151 4.66 14.00 5.90
CA ALA A 151 4.93 13.41 7.21
C ALA A 151 3.62 13.19 7.98
N PRO A 152 3.42 12.03 8.62
CA PRO A 152 2.29 11.79 9.51
C PRO A 152 2.27 12.78 10.68
N ASP A 153 1.08 13.28 11.01
CA ASP A 153 0.91 14.17 12.18
C ASP A 153 0.93 13.39 13.51
N LEU A 154 0.67 12.08 13.42
CA LEU A 154 0.73 11.16 14.57
C LEU A 154 1.82 10.12 14.31
N THR A 155 2.78 10.05 15.21
CA THR A 155 3.76 8.98 15.29
C THR A 155 3.52 8.18 16.56
N VAL A 156 3.67 6.86 16.49
CA VAL A 156 3.56 5.95 17.65
C VAL A 156 4.90 5.87 18.38
N VAL A 157 5.99 6.02 17.64
CA VAL A 157 7.35 5.91 18.17
C VAL A 157 8.04 7.27 18.18
N GLU A 158 8.51 7.67 19.36
CA GLU A 158 9.41 8.80 19.51
C GLU A 158 10.85 8.33 19.49
N TRP A 159 11.65 8.87 18.55
CA TRP A 159 13.07 8.59 18.51
C TRP A 159 13.83 9.54 19.45
N PRO A 160 14.67 9.04 20.36
CA PRO A 160 15.47 9.87 21.26
C PRO A 160 16.36 10.84 20.46
N ASP A 161 16.48 12.06 20.93
CA ASP A 161 17.40 13.09 20.44
C ASP A 161 17.19 13.55 18.97
N GLY A 162 15.99 13.39 18.42
CA GLY A 162 15.72 13.68 17.02
C GLY A 162 16.56 12.77 16.10
N GLY A 163 16.95 11.61 16.62
CA GLY A 163 17.79 10.64 15.95
C GLY A 163 17.24 10.30 14.58
N ASP A 164 18.10 10.43 13.58
CA ASP A 164 17.78 10.05 12.23
C ASP A 164 17.54 8.53 12.21
N ALA A 165 16.29 8.14 12.03
CA ALA A 165 15.91 6.73 11.87
C ALA A 165 16.47 6.13 10.58
N ASN A 166 16.99 6.97 9.69
CA ASN A 166 17.62 6.57 8.45
C ASN A 166 19.11 6.25 8.67
N HIS A 167 19.55 5.19 8.03
CA HIS A 167 20.97 4.86 7.93
C HIS A 167 21.50 5.30 6.58
N GLU A 168 22.67 5.94 6.57
CA GLU A 168 23.37 6.30 5.35
C GLU A 168 24.26 5.14 4.90
N GLU A 169 24.15 4.74 3.65
CA GLU A 169 25.05 3.76 3.07
C GLU A 169 26.40 4.41 2.76
N PRO A 170 27.50 3.94 3.36
CA PRO A 170 28.80 4.61 3.28
C PRO A 170 29.36 4.78 1.87
N ALA A 171 28.86 3.97 0.92
CA ALA A 171 29.43 3.92 -0.43
C ALA A 171 28.74 4.89 -1.41
N CYS A 172 27.48 5.25 -1.21
CA CYS A 172 26.71 6.05 -2.18
C CYS A 172 25.89 7.18 -1.54
N GLY A 173 25.87 7.30 -0.22
CA GLY A 173 25.06 8.31 0.47
C GLY A 173 23.55 8.06 0.38
N ALA A 174 23.11 6.89 -0.05
CA ALA A 174 21.72 6.52 -0.04
C ALA A 174 21.24 6.30 1.39
N HIS A 175 20.08 6.84 1.72
CA HIS A 175 19.46 6.61 3.01
C HIS A 175 18.54 5.40 2.93
N TYR A 176 18.57 4.54 3.94
CA TYR A 176 17.67 3.40 4.04
C TYR A 176 17.23 3.18 5.49
N GLN A 177 16.09 2.54 5.65
CA GLN A 177 15.56 2.14 6.95
C GLN A 177 15.66 0.61 7.06
N PRO A 178 16.52 0.07 7.93
CA PRO A 178 16.68 -1.37 8.06
C PRO A 178 15.45 -1.97 8.76
N TYR A 179 14.71 -2.82 8.04
CA TYR A 179 13.70 -3.70 8.59
C TYR A 179 13.61 -4.97 7.75
N GLY A 180 13.13 -6.03 8.35
CA GLY A 180 13.00 -7.33 7.72
C GLY A 180 11.54 -7.71 7.43
N PRO A 181 11.35 -8.89 6.82
CA PRO A 181 10.00 -9.38 6.51
C PRO A 181 9.16 -9.66 7.75
N VAL A 182 9.78 -9.92 8.90
CA VAL A 182 9.07 -10.22 10.15
C VAL A 182 8.40 -8.96 10.71
N GLU A 183 9.14 -7.85 10.78
CA GLU A 183 8.59 -6.56 11.24
C GLU A 183 7.49 -6.10 10.31
N LEU A 184 7.72 -6.19 8.99
CA LEU A 184 6.72 -5.80 7.98
C LEU A 184 5.45 -6.67 8.06
N ALA A 185 5.56 -7.95 8.43
CA ALA A 185 4.42 -8.85 8.51
C ALA A 185 3.35 -8.39 9.51
N TYR A 186 3.74 -7.78 10.64
CA TYR A 186 2.78 -7.24 11.61
C TYR A 186 1.96 -6.09 11.02
N VAL A 187 2.60 -5.17 10.32
CA VAL A 187 1.91 -4.04 9.69
C VAL A 187 1.04 -4.51 8.53
N THR A 188 1.55 -5.43 7.71
CA THR A 188 0.79 -6.05 6.61
C THR A 188 -0.47 -6.75 7.13
N ALA A 189 -0.34 -7.53 8.22
CA ALA A 189 -1.47 -8.22 8.82
C ALA A 189 -2.53 -7.24 9.36
N MET A 190 -2.10 -6.18 10.04
CA MET A 190 -3.00 -5.12 10.52
C MET A 190 -3.76 -4.45 9.36
N ILE A 191 -3.06 -4.07 8.29
CA ILE A 191 -3.70 -3.45 7.11
C ILE A 191 -4.68 -4.42 6.46
N ALA A 192 -4.33 -5.71 6.34
CA ALA A 192 -5.21 -6.73 5.79
C ALA A 192 -6.46 -6.96 6.65
N GLU A 193 -6.33 -6.94 7.96
CA GLU A 193 -7.46 -7.05 8.90
C GLU A 193 -8.42 -5.86 8.74
N VAL A 194 -7.90 -4.64 8.71
CA VAL A 194 -8.71 -3.43 8.50
C VAL A 194 -9.37 -3.44 7.11
N ALA A 195 -8.68 -3.96 6.08
CA ALA A 195 -9.24 -4.12 4.74
C ALA A 195 -10.43 -5.10 4.74
N LEU A 196 -10.27 -6.26 5.36
CA LEU A 196 -11.35 -7.27 5.49
C LEU A 196 -12.54 -6.71 6.27
N ASP A 197 -12.30 -6.04 7.38
CA ASP A 197 -13.35 -5.39 8.15
C ASP A 197 -14.10 -4.33 7.32
N SER A 198 -13.37 -3.53 6.55
CA SER A 198 -13.97 -2.51 5.67
C SER A 198 -14.81 -3.11 4.54
N ILE A 199 -14.47 -4.30 4.04
CA ILE A 199 -15.25 -5.02 3.02
C ILE A 199 -16.48 -5.67 3.63
N LEU A 200 -16.31 -6.33 4.78
CA LEU A 200 -17.37 -7.11 5.44
C LEU A 200 -18.37 -6.22 6.20
N ARG A 201 -17.88 -5.11 6.72
CA ARG A 201 -18.65 -4.11 7.51
C ARG A 201 -18.36 -2.71 6.96
N PRO A 202 -18.93 -2.35 5.79
CA PRO A 202 -18.68 -1.04 5.20
C PRO A 202 -18.93 0.11 6.19
N PRO A 203 -18.09 1.15 6.21
CA PRO A 203 -18.19 2.25 7.18
C PRO A 203 -19.53 2.98 7.21
N GLU A 204 -20.34 2.85 6.15
CA GLU A 204 -21.70 3.41 6.08
C GLU A 204 -22.72 2.67 6.98
N GLN A 205 -22.36 1.50 7.49
CA GLN A 205 -23.18 0.68 8.38
C GLN A 205 -22.65 0.64 9.81
N ALA A 206 -21.54 1.27 10.09
CA ALA A 206 -21.06 1.46 11.46
C ALA A 206 -21.85 2.62 12.09
N PHE A 207 -22.74 2.26 13.01
CA PHE A 207 -23.55 3.18 13.83
C PHE A 207 -22.70 3.88 14.88
#